data_d81d515001c719e116eba1fd706d9bb9
#
_entry.id   d81d515001c719e116eba1fd706d9bb9
#
_cell.length_a   1.000
_cell.length_b   1.000
_cell.length_c   1.000
_cell.angle_alpha   90.00
_cell.angle_beta   90.00
_cell.angle_gamma   90.00
#
_symmetry.space_group_name_H-M   'P 1'
#
loop_
_entity.id
_entity.type
_entity.pdbx_description
1 polymer ?
#
loop_
_entity_poly.entity_id
_entity_poly.type
_entity_poly.pdbx_seq_one_letter_code
_entity_poly.pdbx_strand_id
1 'polypeptide(L)'
;MHIDPYLVVRAGSLYVAALLTAAVWMWRRPAGRAFSGAVLAWFWNLPAVLALHLAAARLGWWSMNAEGGLLLGMPVDVYLSWAWLWGAVPALAFPSLPIVVVAAIALAFDLALMPAAAPVLRLGPDWLVGEGIGLALCLIPSQLLARWTVRDARLAGRAVLQVIAFSGLLLFVLPAVAIGVSDSAWLNPVDRPVWQLSLWVQLLLVPAIVGLSAVQEFVTRGGGTPVPFDPPQQLVVTGPYAYVRNPMQLSAVVLLALLGLFLRNPWVAAAGVMAHFYSTGIAGWDEDEDLRRRFGDNWLAYARDVRAWVPRLRPWRREGDRPARLFVASGCGMCSEVRGWFARHDARGLAIVPAETHESRALTRITFEPAGSGSEVTGVEAVARALEHLHLGWAFAGWALRLPGVRWFAQLLIDASGGEPRRIEISHVPHPSAIVSLDTAVSARIEDSRPVLRTRRDRQQGSGRL
;
A
#
# COMPACT_ATOMS: atom_id res chain seq x y z
N MET A 1 -23.71 -42.41 27.37
CA MET A 1 -22.67 -41.92 26.47
C MET A 1 -22.11 -40.63 27.11
N HIS A 2 -20.96 -40.71 27.73
CA HIS A 2 -20.36 -39.54 28.37
C HIS A 2 -19.73 -38.71 27.23
N ILE A 3 -20.35 -37.58 26.93
CA ILE A 3 -19.79 -36.66 25.92
C ILE A 3 -18.64 -35.92 26.62
N ASP A 4 -17.45 -35.97 26.04
CA ASP A 4 -16.27 -35.30 26.58
C ASP A 4 -16.48 -33.78 26.51
N PRO A 5 -16.48 -33.05 27.65
CA PRO A 5 -16.66 -31.61 27.68
C PRO A 5 -15.63 -30.85 26.82
N TYR A 6 -14.43 -31.38 26.70
CA TYR A 6 -13.38 -30.81 25.88
C TYR A 6 -13.80 -30.78 24.37
N LEU A 7 -14.31 -31.90 23.85
CA LEU A 7 -14.80 -31.97 22.46
C LEU A 7 -16.03 -31.11 22.25
N VAL A 8 -16.92 -31.00 23.26
CA VAL A 8 -18.08 -30.11 23.18
C VAL A 8 -17.67 -28.65 23.02
N VAL A 9 -16.68 -28.18 23.78
CA VAL A 9 -16.20 -26.79 23.68
C VAL A 9 -15.56 -26.55 22.36
N ARG A 10 -14.68 -27.42 21.85
CA ARG A 10 -14.01 -27.26 20.57
C ARG A 10 -14.96 -27.28 19.38
N ALA A 11 -15.81 -28.33 19.30
CA ALA A 11 -16.80 -28.44 18.24
C ALA A 11 -17.86 -27.33 18.35
N GLY A 12 -18.34 -27.06 19.57
CA GLY A 12 -19.32 -26.00 19.83
C GLY A 12 -18.80 -24.63 19.42
N SER A 13 -17.57 -24.28 19.77
CA SER A 13 -17.00 -22.99 19.37
C SER A 13 -17.02 -22.79 17.85
N LEU A 14 -16.57 -23.77 17.07
CA LEU A 14 -16.54 -23.69 15.62
C LEU A 14 -17.96 -23.70 15.00
N TYR A 15 -18.74 -24.73 15.33
CA TYR A 15 -20.04 -24.92 14.67
C TYR A 15 -21.06 -23.85 15.05
N VAL A 16 -21.11 -23.41 16.33
CA VAL A 16 -22.04 -22.37 16.75
C VAL A 16 -21.70 -21.04 16.08
N ALA A 17 -20.42 -20.67 16.02
CA ALA A 17 -20.00 -19.43 15.34
C ALA A 17 -20.29 -19.49 13.82
N ALA A 18 -20.00 -20.62 13.18
CA ALA A 18 -20.30 -20.82 11.74
C ALA A 18 -21.80 -20.79 11.45
N LEU A 19 -22.61 -21.52 12.25
CA LEU A 19 -24.07 -21.55 12.09
C LEU A 19 -24.71 -20.17 12.38
N LEU A 20 -24.23 -19.47 13.41
CA LEU A 20 -24.67 -18.10 13.69
C LEU A 20 -24.34 -17.16 12.55
N THR A 21 -23.14 -17.25 12.01
CA THR A 21 -22.73 -16.46 10.83
C THR A 21 -23.63 -16.77 9.64
N ALA A 22 -23.86 -18.05 9.36
CA ALA A 22 -24.73 -18.48 8.26
C ALA A 22 -26.20 -18.03 8.48
N ALA A 23 -26.72 -18.15 9.69
CA ALA A 23 -28.08 -17.73 10.02
C ALA A 23 -28.24 -16.20 9.83
N VAL A 24 -27.31 -15.40 10.36
CA VAL A 24 -27.33 -13.95 10.17
C VAL A 24 -27.17 -13.58 8.70
N TRP A 25 -26.32 -14.31 7.97
CA TRP A 25 -26.15 -14.14 6.52
C TRP A 25 -27.46 -14.42 5.75
N MET A 26 -28.11 -15.57 6.01
CA MET A 26 -29.38 -15.92 5.38
C MET A 26 -30.49 -14.95 5.70
N TRP A 27 -30.53 -14.43 6.94
CA TRP A 27 -31.51 -13.43 7.37
C TRP A 27 -31.27 -12.08 6.72
N ARG A 28 -30.04 -11.59 6.71
CA ARG A 28 -29.67 -10.26 6.20
C ARG A 28 -29.47 -10.20 4.69
N ARG A 29 -29.09 -11.33 4.08
CA ARG A 29 -28.75 -11.47 2.64
C ARG A 29 -27.86 -10.30 2.16
N PRO A 30 -26.72 -10.07 2.80
CA PRO A 30 -25.88 -8.92 2.49
C PRO A 30 -25.39 -8.99 1.05
N ALA A 31 -25.46 -7.85 0.33
CA ALA A 31 -24.95 -7.73 -1.02
C ALA A 31 -24.03 -6.52 -1.12
N GLY A 32 -23.17 -6.47 -2.12
CA GLY A 32 -22.27 -5.38 -2.40
C GLY A 32 -21.42 -4.96 -1.18
N ARG A 33 -21.49 -3.70 -0.80
CA ARG A 33 -20.66 -3.14 0.28
C ARG A 33 -20.92 -3.74 1.67
N ALA A 34 -22.13 -4.27 1.94
CA ALA A 34 -22.41 -4.93 3.22
C ALA A 34 -21.69 -6.27 3.33
N PHE A 35 -21.65 -7.04 2.25
CA PHE A 35 -20.84 -8.24 2.13
C PHE A 35 -19.36 -7.93 2.32
N SER A 36 -18.83 -6.98 1.56
CA SER A 36 -17.44 -6.56 1.63
C SER A 36 -17.04 -6.10 3.03
N GLY A 37 -17.90 -5.32 3.70
CA GLY A 37 -17.67 -4.86 5.06
C GLY A 37 -17.55 -6.00 6.07
N ALA A 38 -18.41 -7.02 5.97
CA ALA A 38 -18.37 -8.19 6.83
C ALA A 38 -17.09 -9.05 6.61
N VAL A 39 -16.71 -9.26 5.35
CA VAL A 39 -15.48 -9.98 4.98
C VAL A 39 -14.25 -9.23 5.49
N LEU A 40 -14.18 -7.91 5.32
CA LEU A 40 -13.07 -7.09 5.82
C LEU A 40 -12.98 -7.10 7.35
N ALA A 41 -14.12 -7.08 8.06
CA ALA A 41 -14.13 -7.20 9.50
C ALA A 41 -13.60 -8.56 9.99
N TRP A 42 -13.91 -9.63 9.28
CA TRP A 42 -13.36 -10.94 9.56
C TRP A 42 -11.86 -11.00 9.26
N PHE A 43 -11.40 -10.48 8.11
CA PHE A 43 -9.98 -10.41 7.75
C PHE A 43 -9.14 -9.63 8.75
N TRP A 44 -9.67 -8.53 9.30
CA TRP A 44 -9.01 -7.80 10.38
C TRP A 44 -8.75 -8.69 11.60
N ASN A 45 -9.75 -9.49 11.99
CA ASN A 45 -9.66 -10.30 13.19
C ASN A 45 -8.71 -11.49 13.06
N LEU A 46 -8.42 -11.97 11.85
CA LEU A 46 -7.47 -13.08 11.70
C LEU A 46 -6.07 -12.74 12.29
N PRO A 47 -5.36 -11.70 11.87
CA PRO A 47 -4.09 -11.35 12.52
C PRO A 47 -4.26 -10.78 13.94
N ALA A 48 -5.33 -10.04 14.21
CA ALA A 48 -5.53 -9.36 15.49
C ALA A 48 -5.76 -10.34 16.64
N VAL A 49 -6.64 -11.33 16.47
CA VAL A 49 -6.94 -12.37 17.49
C VAL A 49 -5.71 -13.24 17.76
N LEU A 50 -4.95 -13.60 16.71
CA LEU A 50 -3.74 -14.38 16.88
C LEU A 50 -2.65 -13.60 17.62
N ALA A 51 -2.49 -12.33 17.33
CA ALA A 51 -1.56 -11.44 18.04
C ALA A 51 -1.98 -11.24 19.51
N LEU A 52 -3.29 -11.05 19.75
CA LEU A 52 -3.85 -10.96 21.09
C LEU A 52 -3.60 -12.24 21.89
N HIS A 53 -3.81 -13.42 21.27
CA HIS A 53 -3.54 -14.70 21.93
C HIS A 53 -2.07 -14.82 22.36
N LEU A 54 -1.12 -14.46 21.49
CA LEU A 54 0.30 -14.49 21.86
C LEU A 54 0.66 -13.54 23.01
N ALA A 55 0.05 -12.36 23.02
CA ALA A 55 0.21 -11.40 24.11
C ALA A 55 -0.38 -11.96 25.42
N ALA A 56 -1.60 -12.50 25.35
CA ALA A 56 -2.31 -13.06 26.49
C ALA A 56 -1.56 -14.25 27.12
N ALA A 57 -1.03 -15.14 26.31
CA ALA A 57 -0.23 -16.27 26.77
C ALA A 57 1.06 -15.81 27.48
N ARG A 58 1.70 -14.74 26.99
CA ARG A 58 2.91 -14.18 27.62
C ARG A 58 2.63 -13.39 28.90
N LEU A 59 1.49 -12.71 28.95
CA LEU A 59 1.10 -11.85 30.08
C LEU A 59 0.27 -12.60 31.14
N GLY A 60 -0.05 -13.89 30.90
CA GLY A 60 -0.81 -14.70 31.81
C GLY A 60 -2.30 -14.35 31.92
N TRP A 61 -2.85 -13.67 30.89
CA TRP A 61 -4.28 -13.36 30.87
C TRP A 61 -5.12 -14.62 30.66
N TRP A 62 -4.70 -15.49 29.76
CA TRP A 62 -5.25 -16.83 29.55
C TRP A 62 -4.24 -17.76 28.92
N SER A 63 -4.49 -19.05 29.01
CA SER A 63 -3.74 -20.10 28.34
C SER A 63 -4.69 -21.11 27.71
N MET A 64 -4.28 -21.75 26.64
CA MET A 64 -5.02 -22.83 26.00
C MET A 64 -4.55 -24.17 26.52
N ASN A 65 -5.51 -25.00 26.92
CA ASN A 65 -5.29 -26.39 27.37
C ASN A 65 -5.87 -27.30 26.29
N ALA A 66 -5.20 -27.35 25.12
CA ALA A 66 -5.71 -28.09 23.99
C ALA A 66 -4.59 -28.84 23.25
N GLU A 67 -4.92 -30.00 22.72
CA GLU A 67 -4.04 -30.84 21.91
C GLU A 67 -4.58 -30.96 20.48
N GLY A 68 -3.67 -30.94 19.51
CA GLY A 68 -3.99 -31.09 18.09
C GLY A 68 -4.70 -29.90 17.44
N GLY A 69 -4.40 -29.64 16.18
CA GLY A 69 -5.00 -28.55 15.40
C GLY A 69 -4.68 -27.15 15.95
N LEU A 70 -3.45 -26.93 16.39
CA LEU A 70 -3.02 -25.67 16.99
C LEU A 70 -2.31 -24.79 15.97
N LEU A 71 -2.60 -23.49 16.01
CA LEU A 71 -1.85 -22.44 15.33
C LEU A 71 -1.23 -21.53 16.41
N LEU A 72 0.09 -21.57 16.54
CA LEU A 72 0.86 -20.83 17.57
C LEU A 72 0.31 -21.05 19.02
N GLY A 73 -0.13 -22.28 19.30
CA GLY A 73 -0.68 -22.65 20.60
C GLY A 73 -2.18 -22.37 20.78
N MET A 74 -2.85 -21.78 19.80
CA MET A 74 -4.29 -21.55 19.81
C MET A 74 -5.03 -22.61 18.97
N PRO A 75 -6.06 -23.29 19.50
CA PRO A 75 -6.89 -24.17 18.69
C PRO A 75 -7.53 -23.45 17.49
N VAL A 76 -7.38 -24.00 16.30
CA VAL A 76 -7.86 -23.36 15.06
C VAL A 76 -9.36 -23.14 15.06
N ASP A 77 -10.13 -24.05 15.68
CA ASP A 77 -11.58 -23.92 15.84
C ASP A 77 -11.97 -22.72 16.70
N VAL A 78 -11.31 -22.50 17.83
CA VAL A 78 -11.51 -21.34 18.72
C VAL A 78 -11.04 -20.06 18.03
N TYR A 79 -9.90 -20.12 17.35
CA TYR A 79 -9.34 -18.99 16.61
C TYR A 79 -10.32 -18.46 15.52
N LEU A 80 -10.82 -19.35 14.68
CA LEU A 80 -11.78 -18.98 13.64
C LEU A 80 -13.10 -18.49 14.24
N SER A 81 -13.56 -19.11 15.33
CA SER A 81 -14.75 -18.70 16.03
C SER A 81 -14.66 -17.25 16.52
N TRP A 82 -13.60 -16.89 17.22
CA TRP A 82 -13.40 -15.51 17.68
C TRP A 82 -13.29 -14.52 16.52
N ALA A 83 -12.61 -14.89 15.44
CA ALA A 83 -12.53 -14.03 14.27
C ALA A 83 -13.92 -13.77 13.64
N TRP A 84 -14.83 -14.74 13.63
CA TRP A 84 -16.22 -14.55 13.19
C TRP A 84 -17.06 -13.76 14.18
N LEU A 85 -17.02 -14.13 15.48
CA LEU A 85 -17.85 -13.53 16.52
C LEU A 85 -17.52 -12.06 16.78
N TRP A 86 -16.27 -11.67 16.65
CA TRP A 86 -15.85 -10.26 16.79
C TRP A 86 -15.78 -9.51 15.45
N GLY A 87 -15.83 -10.20 14.33
CA GLY A 87 -15.74 -9.63 12.99
C GLY A 87 -17.06 -9.60 12.23
N ALA A 88 -17.32 -10.67 11.47
CA ALA A 88 -18.42 -10.74 10.53
C ALA A 88 -19.80 -10.71 11.20
N VAL A 89 -19.99 -11.45 12.31
CA VAL A 89 -21.28 -11.56 12.98
C VAL A 89 -21.81 -10.21 13.43
N PRO A 90 -21.10 -9.39 14.22
CA PRO A 90 -21.62 -8.09 14.63
C PRO A 90 -21.74 -7.10 13.47
N ALA A 91 -20.87 -7.17 12.48
CA ALA A 91 -20.99 -6.33 11.28
C ALA A 91 -22.30 -6.59 10.51
N LEU A 92 -22.75 -7.83 10.45
CA LEU A 92 -24.00 -8.23 9.80
C LEU A 92 -25.22 -8.08 10.70
N ALA A 93 -25.13 -8.51 11.96
CA ALA A 93 -26.27 -8.51 12.88
C ALA A 93 -26.64 -7.11 13.36
N PHE A 94 -25.64 -6.26 13.64
CA PHE A 94 -25.81 -4.97 14.33
C PHE A 94 -25.25 -3.76 13.54
N PRO A 95 -25.55 -3.60 12.24
CA PRO A 95 -24.94 -2.55 11.40
C PRO A 95 -25.28 -1.12 11.85
N SER A 96 -26.42 -0.93 12.52
CA SER A 96 -26.96 0.36 12.96
C SER A 96 -26.66 0.69 14.44
N LEU A 97 -26.35 -0.30 15.27
CA LEU A 97 -26.08 -0.05 16.69
C LEU A 97 -24.76 0.73 16.89
N PRO A 98 -24.66 1.62 17.86
CA PRO A 98 -23.36 2.23 18.23
C PRO A 98 -22.31 1.17 18.53
N ILE A 99 -21.04 1.42 18.15
CA ILE A 99 -19.94 0.43 18.36
C ILE A 99 -19.78 0.12 19.86
N VAL A 100 -19.96 1.10 20.73
CA VAL A 100 -19.89 0.90 22.19
C VAL A 100 -20.93 -0.10 22.68
N VAL A 101 -22.16 -0.05 22.13
CA VAL A 101 -23.23 -1.01 22.44
C VAL A 101 -22.86 -2.40 21.93
N VAL A 102 -22.30 -2.51 20.71
CA VAL A 102 -21.82 -3.78 20.17
C VAL A 102 -20.68 -4.35 21.03
N ALA A 103 -19.75 -3.51 21.48
CA ALA A 103 -18.68 -3.92 22.38
C ALA A 103 -19.22 -4.38 23.75
N ALA A 104 -20.24 -3.69 24.29
CA ALA A 104 -20.87 -4.11 25.54
C ALA A 104 -21.60 -5.47 25.41
N ILE A 105 -22.27 -5.70 24.27
CA ILE A 105 -22.91 -7.00 23.98
C ILE A 105 -21.84 -8.10 23.87
N ALA A 106 -20.74 -7.85 23.16
CA ALA A 106 -19.63 -8.80 23.03
C ALA A 106 -19.01 -9.10 24.39
N LEU A 107 -18.74 -8.08 25.21
CA LEU A 107 -18.23 -8.24 26.57
C LEU A 107 -19.16 -9.10 27.43
N ALA A 108 -20.48 -8.82 27.41
CA ALA A 108 -21.45 -9.61 28.18
C ALA A 108 -21.50 -11.08 27.74
N PHE A 109 -21.36 -11.30 26.41
CA PHE A 109 -21.28 -12.63 25.84
C PHE A 109 -20.01 -13.38 26.30
N ASP A 110 -18.85 -12.72 26.26
CA ASP A 110 -17.57 -13.30 26.62
C ASP A 110 -17.47 -13.53 28.14
N LEU A 111 -18.04 -12.64 28.96
CA LEU A 111 -18.16 -12.85 30.40
C LEU A 111 -18.95 -14.11 30.75
N ALA A 112 -19.92 -14.49 29.95
CA ALA A 112 -20.71 -15.71 30.14
C ALA A 112 -20.03 -16.96 29.58
N LEU A 113 -19.41 -16.86 28.39
CA LEU A 113 -18.90 -18.02 27.66
C LEU A 113 -17.44 -18.37 27.94
N MET A 114 -16.56 -17.41 28.19
CA MET A 114 -15.16 -17.73 28.47
C MET A 114 -14.94 -18.60 29.71
N PRO A 115 -15.64 -18.38 30.85
CA PRO A 115 -15.57 -19.31 31.95
C PRO A 115 -16.12 -20.72 31.65
N ALA A 116 -17.16 -20.81 30.81
CA ALA A 116 -17.73 -22.09 30.39
C ALA A 116 -16.80 -22.87 29.44
N ALA A 117 -15.83 -22.19 28.80
CA ALA A 117 -14.82 -22.83 27.98
C ALA A 117 -13.64 -23.42 28.76
N ALA A 118 -13.73 -23.52 30.11
CA ALA A 118 -12.68 -24.00 31.00
C ALA A 118 -11.97 -25.30 30.60
N PRO A 119 -12.62 -26.28 29.95
CA PRO A 119 -11.91 -27.47 29.47
C PRO A 119 -10.79 -27.18 28.47
N VAL A 120 -10.93 -26.10 27.69
CA VAL A 120 -9.99 -25.67 26.60
C VAL A 120 -9.26 -24.40 26.97
N LEU A 121 -9.92 -23.48 27.68
CA LEU A 121 -9.42 -22.13 27.99
C LEU A 121 -9.27 -21.97 29.50
N ARG A 122 -8.06 -21.73 29.95
CA ARG A 122 -7.79 -21.39 31.38
C ARG A 122 -7.61 -19.89 31.51
N LEU A 123 -8.48 -19.23 32.26
CA LEU A 123 -8.44 -17.82 32.55
C LEU A 123 -7.43 -17.52 33.67
N GLY A 124 -6.59 -16.53 33.47
CA GLY A 124 -5.70 -15.97 34.49
C GLY A 124 -6.42 -14.90 35.35
N PRO A 125 -5.76 -14.38 36.40
CA PRO A 125 -6.39 -13.39 37.29
C PRO A 125 -6.77 -12.09 36.57
N ASP A 126 -5.97 -11.66 35.59
CA ASP A 126 -6.14 -10.40 34.87
C ASP A 126 -6.78 -10.57 33.48
N TRP A 127 -7.51 -11.66 33.25
CA TRP A 127 -8.09 -11.93 31.90
C TRP A 127 -9.04 -10.84 31.42
N LEU A 128 -9.70 -10.10 32.29
CA LEU A 128 -10.56 -8.97 31.94
C LEU A 128 -9.79 -7.82 31.31
N VAL A 129 -8.52 -7.63 31.69
CA VAL A 129 -7.64 -6.64 31.01
C VAL A 129 -7.37 -7.09 29.59
N GLY A 130 -7.07 -8.39 29.40
CA GLY A 130 -6.90 -8.98 28.06
C GLY A 130 -8.15 -8.85 27.21
N GLU A 131 -9.33 -9.07 27.80
CA GLU A 131 -10.62 -8.90 27.14
C GLU A 131 -10.85 -7.44 26.69
N GLY A 132 -10.62 -6.47 27.58
CA GLY A 132 -10.73 -5.05 27.24
C GLY A 132 -9.79 -4.64 26.10
N ILE A 133 -8.56 -5.14 26.08
CA ILE A 133 -7.59 -4.92 25.01
C ILE A 133 -8.06 -5.63 23.70
N GLY A 134 -8.62 -6.83 23.80
CA GLY A 134 -9.21 -7.56 22.69
C GLY A 134 -10.36 -6.80 22.04
N LEU A 135 -11.28 -6.29 22.84
CA LEU A 135 -12.36 -5.44 22.32
C LEU A 135 -11.81 -4.19 21.62
N ALA A 136 -10.78 -3.54 22.19
CA ALA A 136 -10.18 -2.34 21.64
C ALA A 136 -9.40 -2.58 20.32
N LEU A 137 -8.68 -3.69 20.21
CA LEU A 137 -7.78 -3.96 19.07
C LEU A 137 -8.39 -4.89 18.01
N CYS A 138 -9.31 -5.78 18.41
CA CYS A 138 -9.93 -6.73 17.47
C CYS A 138 -11.32 -6.26 17.06
N LEU A 139 -12.25 -6.07 18.01
CA LEU A 139 -13.64 -5.77 17.69
C LEU A 139 -13.81 -4.34 17.15
N ILE A 140 -13.33 -3.31 17.86
CA ILE A 140 -13.60 -1.91 17.47
C ILE A 140 -13.07 -1.60 16.07
N PRO A 141 -11.79 -1.88 15.69
CA PRO A 141 -11.29 -1.58 14.37
C PRO A 141 -11.99 -2.37 13.27
N SER A 142 -12.36 -3.64 13.52
CA SER A 142 -13.11 -4.46 12.57
C SER A 142 -14.49 -3.85 12.28
N GLN A 143 -15.20 -3.38 13.30
CA GLN A 143 -16.51 -2.75 13.14
C GLN A 143 -16.42 -1.35 12.51
N LEU A 144 -15.36 -0.59 12.79
CA LEU A 144 -15.08 0.67 12.08
C LEU A 144 -14.85 0.42 10.59
N LEU A 145 -14.00 -0.56 10.26
CA LEU A 145 -13.69 -0.93 8.88
C LEU A 145 -14.96 -1.36 8.12
N ALA A 146 -15.78 -2.23 8.72
CA ALA A 146 -17.05 -2.65 8.13
C ALA A 146 -17.97 -1.47 7.85
N ARG A 147 -18.21 -0.61 8.84
CA ARG A 147 -19.14 0.51 8.74
C ARG A 147 -18.67 1.58 7.77
N TRP A 148 -17.38 1.90 7.77
CA TRP A 148 -16.82 2.85 6.80
C TRP A 148 -16.90 2.30 5.38
N THR A 149 -16.76 0.98 5.19
CA THR A 149 -16.93 0.34 3.88
C THR A 149 -18.38 0.42 3.41
N VAL A 150 -19.36 0.10 4.28
CA VAL A 150 -20.78 0.18 3.94
C VAL A 150 -21.21 1.60 3.58
N ARG A 151 -20.74 2.60 4.34
CA ARG A 151 -21.12 4.02 4.18
C ARG A 151 -20.29 4.78 3.14
N ASP A 152 -19.34 4.13 2.51
CA ASP A 152 -18.33 4.78 1.64
C ASP A 152 -17.65 6.00 2.29
N ALA A 153 -17.31 5.86 3.54
CA ALA A 153 -16.76 6.96 4.33
C ALA A 153 -15.30 6.71 4.72
N ARG A 154 -14.59 7.80 5.06
CA ARG A 154 -13.23 7.72 5.63
C ARG A 154 -12.24 6.89 4.78
N LEU A 155 -12.16 7.15 3.48
CA LEU A 155 -11.33 6.40 2.53
C LEU A 155 -9.89 6.14 3.04
N ALA A 156 -9.20 7.17 3.52
CA ALA A 156 -7.85 7.01 4.06
C ALA A 156 -7.81 6.10 5.30
N GLY A 157 -8.78 6.21 6.22
CA GLY A 157 -8.88 5.33 7.39
C GLY A 157 -9.14 3.87 7.00
N ARG A 158 -10.03 3.63 6.01
CA ARG A 158 -10.25 2.28 5.45
C ARG A 158 -8.98 1.71 4.88
N ALA A 159 -8.26 2.47 4.07
CA ALA A 159 -7.01 2.02 3.48
C ALA A 159 -5.95 1.66 4.52
N VAL A 160 -5.81 2.47 5.58
CA VAL A 160 -4.87 2.18 6.68
C VAL A 160 -5.23 0.86 7.37
N LEU A 161 -6.51 0.68 7.76
CA LEU A 161 -6.94 -0.57 8.42
C LEU A 161 -6.78 -1.77 7.48
N GLN A 162 -7.07 -1.62 6.19
CA GLN A 162 -6.87 -2.69 5.21
C GLN A 162 -5.39 -3.05 5.04
N VAL A 163 -4.49 -2.06 4.95
CA VAL A 163 -3.04 -2.30 4.88
C VAL A 163 -2.57 -3.07 6.11
N ILE A 164 -3.01 -2.69 7.31
CA ILE A 164 -2.66 -3.41 8.55
C ILE A 164 -3.19 -4.85 8.51
N ALA A 165 -4.47 -5.05 8.14
CA ALA A 165 -5.08 -6.38 8.07
C ALA A 165 -4.37 -7.29 7.05
N PHE A 166 -4.17 -6.81 5.82
CA PHE A 166 -3.51 -7.59 4.77
C PHE A 166 -2.04 -7.83 5.03
N SER A 167 -1.32 -6.84 5.59
CA SER A 167 0.07 -7.06 6.03
C SER A 167 0.13 -8.10 7.15
N GLY A 168 -0.79 -8.06 8.11
CA GLY A 168 -0.91 -9.08 9.16
C GLY A 168 -1.22 -10.47 8.60
N LEU A 169 -2.12 -10.56 7.62
CA LEU A 169 -2.41 -11.83 6.94
C LEU A 169 -1.19 -12.39 6.19
N LEU A 170 -0.53 -11.54 5.38
CA LEU A 170 0.58 -11.97 4.53
C LEU A 170 1.88 -12.22 5.30
N LEU A 171 2.20 -11.36 6.27
CA LEU A 171 3.51 -11.37 6.92
C LEU A 171 3.51 -12.06 8.29
N PHE A 172 2.34 -12.41 8.81
CA PHE A 172 2.21 -13.05 10.12
C PHE A 172 1.36 -14.33 10.06
N VAL A 173 0.06 -14.26 9.66
CA VAL A 173 -0.83 -15.44 9.67
C VAL A 173 -0.37 -16.50 8.66
N LEU A 174 -0.09 -16.09 7.41
CA LEU A 174 0.34 -17.04 6.37
C LEU A 174 1.66 -17.73 6.73
N PRO A 175 2.73 -17.05 7.18
CA PRO A 175 3.92 -17.72 7.68
C PRO A 175 3.65 -18.61 8.88
N ALA A 176 2.78 -18.20 9.81
CA ALA A 176 2.40 -19.03 10.96
C ALA A 176 1.77 -20.36 10.54
N VAL A 177 0.85 -20.32 9.57
CA VAL A 177 0.22 -21.52 9.00
C VAL A 177 1.26 -22.38 8.27
N ALA A 178 2.09 -21.77 7.41
CA ALA A 178 3.10 -22.50 6.64
C ALA A 178 4.13 -23.20 7.54
N ILE A 179 4.55 -22.56 8.62
CA ILE A 179 5.47 -23.11 9.61
C ILE A 179 4.81 -24.24 10.41
N GLY A 180 3.54 -24.02 10.86
CA GLY A 180 2.78 -25.02 11.60
C GLY A 180 2.50 -26.29 10.79
N VAL A 181 2.20 -26.17 9.51
CA VAL A 181 1.95 -27.33 8.63
C VAL A 181 3.23 -28.07 8.26
N SER A 182 4.37 -27.38 8.20
CA SER A 182 5.66 -27.97 7.81
C SER A 182 6.50 -28.50 8.97
N ASP A 183 5.96 -28.51 10.19
CA ASP A 183 6.67 -28.85 11.44
C ASP A 183 8.03 -28.12 11.60
N SER A 184 8.12 -26.96 10.98
CA SER A 184 9.32 -26.11 11.03
C SER A 184 9.28 -25.23 12.28
N ALA A 185 10.43 -24.96 12.87
CA ALA A 185 10.52 -23.99 13.96
C ALA A 185 10.53 -22.56 13.44
N TRP A 186 9.91 -21.63 14.17
CA TRP A 186 10.13 -20.21 13.96
C TRP A 186 11.60 -19.88 14.25
N LEU A 187 12.25 -19.29 13.26
CA LEU A 187 13.58 -18.74 13.49
C LEU A 187 13.45 -17.55 14.45
N ASN A 188 14.10 -17.65 15.60
CA ASN A 188 14.17 -16.54 16.54
C ASN A 188 15.06 -15.44 15.94
N PRO A 189 14.52 -14.26 15.62
CA PRO A 189 15.34 -13.16 15.07
C PRO A 189 16.48 -12.75 16.02
N VAL A 190 16.27 -12.88 17.33
CA VAL A 190 17.23 -12.46 18.37
C VAL A 190 18.51 -13.30 18.32
N ASP A 191 18.45 -14.53 17.82
CA ASP A 191 19.62 -15.42 17.69
C ASP A 191 20.52 -15.08 16.50
N ARG A 192 20.13 -14.09 15.69
CA ARG A 192 20.91 -13.66 14.53
C ARG A 192 21.79 -12.45 14.85
N PRO A 193 22.99 -12.37 14.25
CA PRO A 193 23.83 -11.18 14.34
C PRO A 193 23.09 -9.93 13.87
N VAL A 194 23.27 -8.80 14.57
CA VAL A 194 22.59 -7.53 14.29
C VAL A 194 22.75 -7.09 12.82
N TRP A 195 23.93 -7.31 12.23
CA TRP A 195 24.17 -6.95 10.82
C TRP A 195 23.28 -7.76 9.85
N GLN A 196 23.02 -9.05 10.14
CA GLN A 196 22.11 -9.85 9.32
C GLN A 196 20.66 -9.36 9.44
N LEU A 197 20.21 -9.06 10.66
CA LEU A 197 18.89 -8.46 10.86
C LEU A 197 18.75 -7.13 10.14
N SER A 198 19.76 -6.27 10.25
CA SER A 198 19.77 -4.97 9.56
C SER A 198 19.69 -5.16 8.04
N LEU A 199 20.43 -6.10 7.46
CA LEU A 199 20.38 -6.41 6.04
C LEU A 199 18.98 -6.89 5.62
N TRP A 200 18.38 -7.84 6.37
CA TRP A 200 17.05 -8.35 6.06
C TRP A 200 15.96 -7.28 6.18
N VAL A 201 16.04 -6.41 7.20
CA VAL A 201 15.13 -5.28 7.34
C VAL A 201 15.23 -4.36 6.11
N GLN A 202 16.44 -4.02 5.67
CA GLN A 202 16.65 -3.18 4.48
C GLN A 202 16.10 -3.85 3.21
N LEU A 203 16.35 -5.17 3.02
CA LEU A 203 15.81 -5.91 1.88
C LEU A 203 14.27 -5.95 1.87
N LEU A 204 13.64 -6.15 3.02
CA LEU A 204 12.18 -6.16 3.15
C LEU A 204 11.57 -4.76 3.01
N LEU A 205 12.28 -3.70 3.42
CA LEU A 205 11.83 -2.32 3.26
C LEU A 205 11.68 -1.91 1.79
N VAL A 206 12.50 -2.44 0.88
CA VAL A 206 12.42 -2.08 -0.55
C VAL A 206 11.04 -2.41 -1.14
N PRO A 207 10.56 -3.65 -1.15
CA PRO A 207 9.21 -3.93 -1.65
C PRO A 207 8.12 -3.29 -0.76
N ALA A 208 8.31 -3.16 0.56
CA ALA A 208 7.35 -2.50 1.43
C ALA A 208 7.11 -1.02 1.05
N ILE A 209 8.17 -0.27 0.75
CA ILE A 209 8.08 1.11 0.26
C ILE A 209 7.29 1.17 -1.05
N VAL A 210 7.56 0.28 -2.00
CA VAL A 210 6.83 0.22 -3.27
C VAL A 210 5.34 -0.05 -3.03
N GLY A 211 5.00 -1.05 -2.21
CA GLY A 211 3.63 -1.42 -1.91
C GLY A 211 2.86 -0.32 -1.18
N LEU A 212 3.43 0.26 -0.12
CA LEU A 212 2.81 1.34 0.63
C LEU A 212 2.61 2.61 -0.21
N SER A 213 3.60 2.95 -1.04
CA SER A 213 3.48 4.09 -1.97
C SER A 213 2.45 3.83 -3.06
N ALA A 214 2.32 2.58 -3.52
CA ALA A 214 1.27 2.21 -4.46
C ALA A 214 -0.12 2.34 -3.84
N VAL A 215 -0.32 1.88 -2.60
CA VAL A 215 -1.58 2.09 -1.87
C VAL A 215 -1.88 3.58 -1.69
N GLN A 216 -0.88 4.36 -1.27
CA GLN A 216 -1.05 5.81 -1.10
C GLN A 216 -1.48 6.48 -2.41
N GLU A 217 -0.86 6.12 -3.53
CA GLU A 217 -1.21 6.66 -4.85
C GLU A 217 -2.61 6.21 -5.30
N PHE A 218 -2.95 4.94 -5.07
CA PHE A 218 -4.25 4.37 -5.39
C PHE A 218 -5.39 5.06 -4.63
N VAL A 219 -5.19 5.35 -3.35
CA VAL A 219 -6.15 6.06 -2.50
C VAL A 219 -6.29 7.53 -2.91
N THR A 220 -5.16 8.23 -3.07
CA THR A 220 -5.16 9.69 -3.29
C THR A 220 -5.52 10.09 -4.72
N ARG A 221 -5.19 9.27 -5.71
CA ARG A 221 -5.44 9.54 -7.12
C ARG A 221 -6.57 8.67 -7.69
N GLY A 222 -6.63 7.40 -7.26
CA GLY A 222 -7.66 6.49 -7.74
C GLY A 222 -8.99 6.66 -7.05
N GLY A 223 -9.03 7.14 -5.81
CA GLY A 223 -10.26 7.22 -5.02
C GLY A 223 -10.83 5.87 -4.60
N GLY A 224 -10.01 4.80 -4.67
CA GLY A 224 -10.34 3.44 -4.25
C GLY A 224 -9.48 2.95 -3.09
N THR A 225 -9.65 1.69 -2.69
CA THR A 225 -8.82 1.02 -1.68
C THR A 225 -8.17 -0.24 -2.25
N PRO A 226 -7.10 -0.78 -1.61
CA PRO A 226 -6.34 -1.92 -2.16
C PRO A 226 -7.09 -3.25 -2.20
N VAL A 227 -8.41 -3.25 -2.04
CA VAL A 227 -9.24 -4.45 -2.09
C VAL A 227 -10.14 -4.46 -3.32
N PRO A 228 -10.46 -5.65 -3.88
CA PRO A 228 -11.27 -5.77 -5.10
C PRO A 228 -12.66 -5.13 -5.01
N PHE A 229 -13.19 -4.98 -3.80
CA PHE A 229 -14.56 -4.47 -3.57
C PHE A 229 -14.68 -2.94 -3.65
N ASP A 230 -13.57 -2.23 -3.82
CA ASP A 230 -13.54 -0.77 -3.81
C ASP A 230 -12.57 -0.27 -4.90
N PRO A 231 -12.91 -0.53 -6.17
CA PRO A 231 -12.04 -0.27 -7.30
C PRO A 231 -11.78 1.23 -7.52
N PRO A 232 -10.72 1.61 -8.22
CA PRO A 232 -10.37 3.00 -8.44
C PRO A 232 -11.41 3.68 -9.33
N GLN A 233 -11.78 4.92 -8.99
CA GLN A 233 -12.69 5.74 -9.78
C GLN A 233 -11.99 6.39 -10.99
N GLN A 234 -10.67 6.55 -10.93
CA GLN A 234 -9.82 7.08 -11.99
C GLN A 234 -8.65 6.14 -12.23
N LEU A 235 -8.21 6.05 -13.48
CA LEU A 235 -7.04 5.26 -13.86
C LEU A 235 -5.78 5.84 -13.20
N VAL A 236 -5.13 5.05 -12.36
CA VAL A 236 -3.89 5.45 -11.67
C VAL A 236 -2.70 5.06 -12.52
N VAL A 237 -1.97 6.07 -13.01
CA VAL A 237 -0.78 5.91 -13.87
C VAL A 237 0.43 6.68 -13.35
N THR A 238 0.36 7.17 -12.11
CA THR A 238 1.39 7.98 -11.46
C THR A 238 2.04 7.22 -10.30
N GLY A 239 3.11 7.76 -9.73
CA GLY A 239 3.86 7.08 -8.68
C GLY A 239 4.42 5.72 -9.12
N PRO A 240 4.33 4.65 -8.30
CA PRO A 240 4.77 3.31 -8.68
C PRO A 240 4.08 2.77 -9.95
N TYR A 241 2.83 3.17 -10.22
CA TYR A 241 2.09 2.75 -11.41
C TYR A 241 2.67 3.33 -12.71
N ALA A 242 3.40 4.42 -12.67
CA ALA A 242 4.13 4.90 -13.85
C ALA A 242 5.26 3.95 -14.28
N TYR A 243 5.64 3.00 -13.44
CA TYR A 243 6.77 2.09 -13.65
C TYR A 243 6.35 0.63 -13.84
N VAL A 244 5.31 0.18 -13.14
CA VAL A 244 4.79 -1.19 -13.21
C VAL A 244 3.28 -1.17 -12.98
N ARG A 245 2.50 -2.01 -13.69
CA ARG A 245 1.03 -1.98 -13.58
C ARG A 245 0.52 -2.50 -12.23
N ASN A 246 1.15 -3.52 -11.66
CA ASN A 246 0.69 -4.19 -10.45
C ASN A 246 1.68 -4.01 -9.27
N PRO A 247 1.97 -2.76 -8.84
CA PRO A 247 3.02 -2.53 -7.85
C PRO A 247 2.68 -3.09 -6.45
N MET A 248 1.40 -3.11 -6.05
CA MET A 248 0.97 -3.70 -4.78
C MET A 248 1.16 -5.21 -4.76
N GLN A 249 0.74 -5.89 -5.83
CA GLN A 249 0.86 -7.34 -5.96
C GLN A 249 2.33 -7.75 -6.08
N LEU A 250 3.12 -7.04 -6.90
CA LEU A 250 4.57 -7.26 -7.03
C LEU A 250 5.26 -7.13 -5.66
N SER A 251 4.93 -6.08 -4.91
CA SER A 251 5.44 -5.88 -3.54
C SER A 251 5.12 -7.07 -2.64
N ALA A 252 3.87 -7.53 -2.60
CA ALA A 252 3.44 -8.67 -1.78
C ALA A 252 4.17 -9.96 -2.14
N VAL A 253 4.30 -10.28 -3.43
CA VAL A 253 5.03 -11.46 -3.92
C VAL A 253 6.50 -11.42 -3.50
N VAL A 254 7.17 -10.28 -3.71
CA VAL A 254 8.58 -10.12 -3.36
C VAL A 254 8.77 -10.17 -1.83
N LEU A 255 7.87 -9.56 -1.05
CA LEU A 255 7.90 -9.64 0.42
C LEU A 255 7.79 -11.08 0.91
N LEU A 256 6.84 -11.88 0.38
CA LEU A 256 6.68 -13.29 0.76
C LEU A 256 7.89 -14.12 0.37
N ALA A 257 8.44 -13.91 -0.82
CA ALA A 257 9.65 -14.61 -1.26
C ALA A 257 10.86 -14.30 -0.35
N LEU A 258 11.09 -13.02 -0.06
CA LEU A 258 12.16 -12.60 0.85
C LEU A 258 11.94 -13.09 2.28
N LEU A 259 10.68 -13.06 2.77
CA LEU A 259 10.32 -13.56 4.09
C LEU A 259 10.54 -15.08 4.18
N GLY A 260 10.18 -15.83 3.15
CA GLY A 260 10.44 -17.27 3.07
C GLY A 260 11.93 -17.60 3.12
N LEU A 261 12.74 -16.81 2.42
CA LEU A 261 14.22 -16.93 2.48
C LEU A 261 14.75 -16.58 3.89
N PHE A 262 14.26 -15.51 4.48
CA PHE A 262 14.63 -15.09 5.83
C PHE A 262 14.29 -16.16 6.88
N LEU A 263 13.10 -16.72 6.80
CA LEU A 263 12.61 -17.78 7.69
C LEU A 263 13.19 -19.17 7.33
N ARG A 264 13.89 -19.30 6.20
CA ARG A 264 14.35 -20.57 5.65
C ARG A 264 13.21 -21.59 5.49
N ASN A 265 12.02 -21.07 5.15
CA ASN A 265 10.82 -21.90 4.97
C ASN A 265 10.38 -21.85 3.50
N PRO A 266 10.50 -22.97 2.75
CA PRO A 266 10.14 -22.99 1.33
C PRO A 266 8.64 -22.80 1.08
N TRP A 267 7.77 -23.15 2.03
CA TRP A 267 6.33 -23.00 1.89
C TRP A 267 5.91 -21.53 1.94
N VAL A 268 6.56 -20.72 2.76
CA VAL A 268 6.34 -19.26 2.76
C VAL A 268 6.80 -18.65 1.44
N ALA A 269 7.92 -19.07 0.90
CA ALA A 269 8.38 -18.62 -0.42
C ALA A 269 7.44 -19.11 -1.55
N ALA A 270 6.98 -20.36 -1.48
CA ALA A 270 6.01 -20.92 -2.42
C ALA A 270 4.67 -20.18 -2.40
N ALA A 271 4.22 -19.68 -1.23
CA ALA A 271 3.02 -18.85 -1.16
C ALA A 271 3.15 -17.57 -1.99
N GLY A 272 4.35 -16.95 -2.04
CA GLY A 272 4.63 -15.84 -2.95
C GLY A 272 4.49 -16.23 -4.42
N VAL A 273 4.99 -17.39 -4.81
CA VAL A 273 4.84 -17.93 -6.17
C VAL A 273 3.36 -18.20 -6.49
N MET A 274 2.60 -18.79 -5.57
CA MET A 274 1.16 -19.03 -5.74
C MET A 274 0.39 -17.70 -5.86
N ALA A 275 0.72 -16.71 -5.04
CA ALA A 275 0.12 -15.38 -5.14
C ALA A 275 0.38 -14.74 -6.52
N HIS A 276 1.59 -14.93 -7.07
CA HIS A 276 1.91 -14.49 -8.42
C HIS A 276 1.03 -15.19 -9.48
N PHE A 277 0.93 -16.51 -9.45
CA PHE A 277 0.10 -17.26 -10.40
C PHE A 277 -1.39 -16.92 -10.29
N TYR A 278 -1.91 -16.75 -9.08
CA TYR A 278 -3.28 -16.31 -8.87
C TYR A 278 -3.52 -14.90 -9.44
N SER A 279 -2.61 -13.98 -9.18
CA SER A 279 -2.71 -12.59 -9.67
C SER A 279 -2.55 -12.47 -11.18
N THR A 280 -1.73 -13.32 -11.81
CA THR A 280 -1.55 -13.31 -13.28
C THR A 280 -2.64 -14.07 -14.02
N GLY A 281 -3.24 -15.05 -13.37
CA GLY A 281 -4.29 -15.90 -13.95
C GLY A 281 -5.68 -15.29 -13.73
N ILE A 282 -6.43 -15.88 -12.80
CA ILE A 282 -7.87 -15.59 -12.61
C ILE A 282 -8.11 -14.12 -12.25
N ALA A 283 -7.37 -13.59 -11.26
CA ALA A 283 -7.56 -12.21 -10.81
C ALA A 283 -7.13 -11.19 -11.88
N GLY A 284 -6.02 -11.44 -12.57
CA GLY A 284 -5.52 -10.52 -13.58
C GLY A 284 -6.41 -10.43 -14.81
N TRP A 285 -7.03 -11.53 -15.22
CA TRP A 285 -7.95 -11.55 -16.35
C TRP A 285 -9.23 -10.73 -16.07
N ASP A 286 -9.83 -10.92 -14.91
CA ASP A 286 -11.04 -10.19 -14.49
C ASP A 286 -10.76 -8.69 -14.29
N GLU A 287 -9.61 -8.36 -13.68
CA GLU A 287 -9.16 -6.98 -13.48
C GLU A 287 -8.88 -6.26 -14.80
N ASP A 288 -8.17 -6.89 -15.74
CA ASP A 288 -7.87 -6.31 -17.06
C ASP A 288 -9.15 -6.02 -17.87
N GLU A 289 -10.14 -6.92 -17.80
CA GLU A 289 -11.43 -6.75 -18.47
C GLU A 289 -12.26 -5.62 -17.84
N ASP A 290 -12.29 -5.51 -16.50
CA ASP A 290 -12.99 -4.42 -15.80
C ASP A 290 -12.34 -3.07 -16.10
N LEU A 291 -11.00 -2.98 -16.05
CA LEU A 291 -10.25 -1.76 -16.36
C LEU A 291 -10.43 -1.34 -17.83
N ARG A 292 -10.47 -2.28 -18.76
CA ARG A 292 -10.75 -2.01 -20.17
C ARG A 292 -12.17 -1.46 -20.37
N ARG A 293 -13.19 -2.04 -19.72
CA ARG A 293 -14.57 -1.55 -19.81
C ARG A 293 -14.71 -0.13 -19.22
N ARG A 294 -14.02 0.16 -18.14
CA ARG A 294 -14.15 1.43 -17.40
C ARG A 294 -13.33 2.57 -18.00
N PHE A 295 -12.12 2.29 -18.49
CA PHE A 295 -11.17 3.30 -18.94
C PHE A 295 -10.83 3.28 -20.43
N GLY A 296 -11.32 2.28 -21.18
CA GLY A 296 -11.22 2.20 -22.63
C GLY A 296 -9.78 2.37 -23.17
N ASP A 297 -9.64 3.28 -24.14
CA ASP A 297 -8.37 3.55 -24.83
C ASP A 297 -7.26 4.05 -23.90
N ASN A 298 -7.61 4.71 -22.79
CA ASN A 298 -6.62 5.15 -21.80
C ASN A 298 -5.94 3.96 -21.14
N TRP A 299 -6.71 2.91 -20.80
CA TRP A 299 -6.17 1.66 -20.27
C TRP A 299 -5.33 0.95 -21.34
N LEU A 300 -5.81 0.84 -22.58
CA LEU A 300 -5.09 0.15 -23.64
C LEU A 300 -3.73 0.79 -23.95
N ALA A 301 -3.67 2.12 -24.01
CA ALA A 301 -2.42 2.86 -24.23
C ALA A 301 -1.43 2.62 -23.07
N TYR A 302 -1.92 2.70 -21.83
CA TYR A 302 -1.10 2.45 -20.65
C TYR A 302 -0.62 0.99 -20.57
N ALA A 303 -1.52 0.03 -20.77
CA ALA A 303 -1.23 -1.41 -20.65
C ALA A 303 -0.26 -1.92 -21.73
N ARG A 304 -0.26 -1.29 -22.94
CA ARG A 304 0.69 -1.58 -24.00
C ARG A 304 2.13 -1.27 -23.61
N ASP A 305 2.34 -0.17 -22.89
CA ASP A 305 3.68 0.36 -22.63
C ASP A 305 4.21 -0.01 -21.24
N VAL A 306 3.33 -0.24 -20.25
CA VAL A 306 3.70 -0.57 -18.88
C VAL A 306 3.41 -2.04 -18.60
N ARG A 307 4.47 -2.81 -18.31
CA ARG A 307 4.36 -4.25 -18.02
C ARG A 307 3.73 -4.47 -16.64
N ALA A 308 3.04 -5.60 -16.50
CA ALA A 308 2.35 -5.96 -15.25
C ALA A 308 3.31 -6.22 -14.08
N TRP A 309 4.46 -6.89 -14.34
CA TRP A 309 5.35 -7.43 -13.31
C TRP A 309 6.81 -6.99 -13.42
N VAL A 310 7.18 -6.34 -14.52
CA VAL A 310 8.57 -5.91 -14.75
C VAL A 310 8.61 -4.39 -14.76
N PRO A 311 9.25 -3.76 -13.76
CA PRO A 311 9.35 -2.31 -13.72
C PRO A 311 10.15 -1.73 -14.89
N ARG A 312 9.71 -0.58 -15.40
CA ARG A 312 10.45 0.24 -16.35
C ARG A 312 11.51 1.04 -15.59
N LEU A 313 12.55 1.44 -16.29
CA LEU A 313 13.57 2.31 -15.72
C LEU A 313 13.17 3.79 -15.70
N ARG A 314 12.24 4.21 -16.57
CA ARG A 314 11.74 5.59 -16.69
C ARG A 314 10.21 5.62 -16.60
N PRO A 315 9.60 6.69 -16.06
CA PRO A 315 8.16 6.76 -15.89
C PRO A 315 7.43 6.75 -17.22
N TRP A 316 6.24 6.14 -17.23
CA TRP A 316 5.31 6.25 -18.34
C TRP A 316 4.58 7.60 -18.29
N ARG A 317 4.36 8.15 -19.45
CA ARG A 317 3.52 9.31 -19.69
C ARG A 317 2.73 9.10 -20.95
N ARG A 318 1.54 9.64 -20.99
CA ARG A 318 0.77 9.70 -22.22
C ARG A 318 1.40 10.76 -23.13
N GLU A 319 1.52 10.44 -24.39
CA GLU A 319 1.98 11.37 -25.41
C GLU A 319 1.00 12.55 -25.52
N GLY A 320 1.51 13.78 -25.53
CA GLY A 320 0.69 15.00 -25.56
C GLY A 320 0.23 15.54 -24.20
N ASP A 321 0.46 14.83 -23.08
CA ASP A 321 0.14 15.37 -21.76
C ASP A 321 1.01 16.60 -21.44
N ARG A 322 0.38 17.62 -20.82
CA ARG A 322 1.11 18.78 -20.29
C ARG A 322 2.14 18.32 -19.27
N PRO A 323 3.33 18.95 -19.19
CA PRO A 323 4.28 18.62 -18.12
C PRO A 323 3.76 19.04 -16.75
N ALA A 324 4.11 18.27 -15.70
CA ALA A 324 3.99 18.74 -14.34
C ALA A 324 4.91 19.94 -14.11
N ARG A 325 4.59 20.82 -13.20
CA ARG A 325 5.39 22.04 -12.93
C ARG A 325 6.01 21.96 -11.52
N LEU A 326 7.30 22.20 -11.43
CA LEU A 326 8.01 22.38 -10.16
C LEU A 326 8.38 23.84 -10.00
N PHE A 327 7.72 24.54 -9.12
CA PHE A 327 7.98 25.94 -8.82
C PHE A 327 9.12 26.07 -7.80
N VAL A 328 10.21 26.73 -8.21
CA VAL A 328 11.43 26.89 -7.43
C VAL A 328 11.83 28.36 -7.42
N ALA A 329 12.05 28.94 -6.23
CA ALA A 329 12.41 30.34 -6.09
C ALA A 329 13.74 30.66 -6.79
N SER A 330 13.82 31.79 -7.48
CA SER A 330 15.00 32.22 -8.24
C SER A 330 16.08 32.81 -7.33
N GLY A 331 15.70 33.50 -6.28
CA GLY A 331 16.60 34.23 -5.38
C GLY A 331 17.15 33.46 -4.17
N CYS A 332 16.94 32.11 -4.12
CA CYS A 332 17.34 31.27 -3.00
C CYS A 332 18.51 30.35 -3.40
N GLY A 333 19.61 30.36 -2.66
CA GLY A 333 20.79 29.53 -2.95
C GLY A 333 20.48 28.03 -3.00
N MET A 334 19.81 27.49 -1.98
CA MET A 334 19.38 26.08 -1.91
C MET A 334 18.44 25.73 -3.09
N CYS A 335 17.54 26.63 -3.43
CA CYS A 335 16.60 26.43 -4.54
C CYS A 335 17.32 26.42 -5.91
N SER A 336 18.37 27.22 -6.07
CA SER A 336 19.18 27.22 -7.31
C SER A 336 19.93 25.89 -7.49
N GLU A 337 20.42 25.30 -6.38
CA GLU A 337 21.04 23.98 -6.40
C GLU A 337 20.06 22.89 -6.80
N VAL A 338 18.85 22.88 -6.20
CA VAL A 338 17.77 21.96 -6.57
C VAL A 338 17.43 22.09 -8.06
N ARG A 339 17.24 23.32 -8.56
CA ARG A 339 16.97 23.58 -9.97
C ARG A 339 18.09 23.06 -10.88
N GLY A 340 19.34 23.39 -10.55
CA GLY A 340 20.53 22.94 -11.30
C GLY A 340 20.68 21.43 -11.28
N TRP A 341 20.32 20.77 -10.16
CA TRP A 341 20.36 19.34 -10.02
C TRP A 341 19.32 18.66 -10.95
N PHE A 342 18.05 19.07 -10.93
CA PHE A 342 17.03 18.54 -11.82
C PHE A 342 17.34 18.79 -13.30
N ALA A 343 17.91 19.95 -13.65
CA ALA A 343 18.30 20.25 -15.01
C ALA A 343 19.36 19.30 -15.58
N ARG A 344 20.22 18.73 -14.71
CA ARG A 344 21.23 17.74 -15.11
C ARG A 344 20.70 16.30 -15.22
N HIS A 345 19.49 16.01 -14.75
CA HIS A 345 18.97 14.61 -14.59
C HIS A 345 17.82 14.27 -15.54
N ASP A 346 17.70 14.86 -16.71
CA ASP A 346 16.74 14.49 -17.76
C ASP A 346 15.34 14.06 -17.20
N ALA A 347 14.67 15.00 -16.52
CA ALA A 347 13.37 14.76 -15.93
C ALA A 347 12.28 14.74 -17.02
N ARG A 348 11.63 13.60 -17.23
CA ARG A 348 10.59 13.44 -18.23
C ARG A 348 9.26 14.02 -17.77
N GLY A 349 8.78 15.01 -18.52
CA GLY A 349 7.49 15.63 -18.27
C GLY A 349 7.42 16.43 -16.99
N LEU A 350 8.52 17.05 -16.60
CA LEU A 350 8.62 18.00 -15.54
C LEU A 350 9.18 19.30 -16.08
N ALA A 351 8.44 20.39 -15.94
CA ALA A 351 8.91 21.75 -16.21
C ALA A 351 9.31 22.41 -14.89
N ILE A 352 10.52 22.96 -14.84
CA ILE A 352 10.98 23.74 -13.69
C ILE A 352 10.69 25.20 -13.96
N VAL A 353 9.88 25.81 -13.09
CA VAL A 353 9.33 27.15 -13.29
C VAL A 353 9.74 28.03 -12.11
N PRO A 354 10.08 29.31 -12.34
CA PRO A 354 10.30 30.25 -11.23
C PRO A 354 9.07 30.38 -10.34
N ALA A 355 9.22 30.29 -9.03
CA ALA A 355 8.10 30.39 -8.09
C ALA A 355 7.43 31.76 -8.12
N GLU A 356 8.16 32.78 -8.53
CA GLU A 356 7.72 34.17 -8.70
C GLU A 356 6.67 34.33 -9.84
N THR A 357 6.59 33.35 -10.77
CA THR A 357 5.65 33.36 -11.91
C THR A 357 4.37 32.58 -11.63
N HIS A 358 4.11 32.15 -10.40
CA HIS A 358 2.91 31.40 -10.07
C HIS A 358 1.65 32.28 -10.21
N GLU A 359 0.66 31.80 -10.95
CA GLU A 359 -0.45 32.61 -11.45
C GLU A 359 -1.46 33.03 -10.38
N SER A 360 -1.66 32.26 -9.30
CA SER A 360 -2.78 32.44 -8.39
C SER A 360 -2.41 32.91 -6.98
N ARG A 361 -1.18 32.68 -6.51
CA ARG A 361 -0.78 33.00 -5.14
C ARG A 361 0.73 33.11 -4.95
N ALA A 362 1.15 33.88 -3.95
CA ALA A 362 2.53 33.87 -3.49
C ALA A 362 2.84 32.49 -2.84
N LEU A 363 3.90 31.85 -3.31
CA LEU A 363 4.35 30.57 -2.77
C LEU A 363 5.24 30.80 -1.55
N THR A 364 5.30 29.82 -0.65
CA THR A 364 6.14 29.89 0.56
C THR A 364 7.21 28.81 0.60
N ARG A 365 7.12 27.81 -0.27
CA ARG A 365 8.04 26.66 -0.39
C ARG A 365 8.10 26.23 -1.84
N ILE A 366 9.08 25.37 -2.17
CA ILE A 366 9.07 24.61 -3.42
C ILE A 366 7.70 23.95 -3.56
N THR A 367 7.06 24.15 -4.70
CA THR A 367 5.69 23.67 -4.96
C THR A 367 5.68 22.83 -6.23
N PHE A 368 5.06 21.65 -6.16
CA PHE A 368 4.84 20.79 -7.31
C PHE A 368 3.36 20.82 -7.69
N GLU A 369 3.09 21.11 -8.95
CA GLU A 369 1.78 21.07 -9.57
C GLU A 369 1.72 19.88 -10.55
N PRO A 370 0.79 18.95 -10.36
CA PRO A 370 0.67 17.79 -11.24
C PRO A 370 0.16 18.18 -12.65
N ALA A 371 0.47 17.36 -13.64
CA ALA A 371 0.07 17.56 -15.05
C ALA A 371 -1.46 17.47 -15.29
N GLY A 372 -2.22 16.87 -14.38
CA GLY A 372 -3.66 16.62 -14.46
C GLY A 372 -4.41 17.01 -13.20
N SER A 373 -5.58 16.40 -13.00
CA SER A 373 -6.40 16.60 -11.80
C SER A 373 -5.65 16.17 -10.53
N GLY A 374 -5.24 17.11 -9.71
CA GLY A 374 -4.59 16.85 -8.43
C GLY A 374 -4.23 18.14 -7.73
N SER A 375 -4.17 18.10 -6.39
CA SER A 375 -3.76 19.24 -5.60
C SER A 375 -2.26 19.47 -5.69
N GLU A 376 -1.87 20.73 -5.64
CA GLU A 376 -0.48 21.13 -5.45
C GLU A 376 0.06 20.58 -4.12
N VAL A 377 1.33 20.21 -4.11
CA VAL A 377 2.04 19.78 -2.90
C VAL A 377 3.29 20.62 -2.71
N THR A 378 3.73 20.77 -1.47
CA THR A 378 4.81 21.71 -1.11
C THR A 378 5.93 21.05 -0.32
N GLY A 379 7.10 21.69 -0.28
CA GLY A 379 8.24 21.25 0.53
C GLY A 379 8.82 19.91 0.09
N VAL A 380 9.08 19.03 1.04
CA VAL A 380 9.66 17.70 0.80
C VAL A 380 8.78 16.88 -0.16
N GLU A 381 7.47 16.97 -0.03
CA GLU A 381 6.56 16.24 -0.92
C GLU A 381 6.64 16.72 -2.37
N ALA A 382 6.85 18.02 -2.58
CA ALA A 382 7.05 18.57 -3.93
C ALA A 382 8.33 18.02 -4.58
N VAL A 383 9.43 18.00 -3.83
CA VAL A 383 10.70 17.40 -4.31
C VAL A 383 10.54 15.91 -4.55
N ALA A 384 9.89 15.20 -3.65
CA ALA A 384 9.64 13.76 -3.78
C ALA A 384 8.81 13.43 -5.04
N ARG A 385 7.78 14.22 -5.35
CA ARG A 385 7.00 14.10 -6.59
C ARG A 385 7.83 14.41 -7.83
N ALA A 386 8.71 15.40 -7.76
CA ALA A 386 9.60 15.72 -8.87
C ALA A 386 10.60 14.57 -9.15
N LEU A 387 11.10 13.89 -8.12
CA LEU A 387 11.97 12.71 -8.26
C LEU A 387 11.29 11.56 -9.03
N GLU A 388 9.96 11.43 -8.96
CA GLU A 388 9.18 10.43 -9.71
C GLU A 388 9.22 10.67 -11.23
N HIS A 389 9.70 11.81 -11.72
CA HIS A 389 9.86 12.12 -13.14
C HIS A 389 11.24 11.72 -13.70
N LEU A 390 12.12 11.20 -12.85
CA LEU A 390 13.47 10.75 -13.21
C LEU A 390 13.49 9.24 -13.50
N HIS A 391 14.59 8.61 -13.22
CA HIS A 391 14.76 7.18 -13.38
C HIS A 391 14.32 6.43 -12.09
N LEU A 392 14.01 5.16 -12.20
CA LEU A 392 13.42 4.32 -11.14
C LEU A 392 14.09 4.47 -9.77
N GLY A 393 15.42 4.58 -9.72
CA GLY A 393 16.13 4.72 -8.43
C GLY A 393 15.79 6.04 -7.72
N TRP A 394 15.66 7.15 -8.46
CA TRP A 394 15.23 8.42 -7.87
C TRP A 394 13.75 8.43 -7.56
N ALA A 395 12.93 7.78 -8.39
CA ALA A 395 11.52 7.59 -8.08
C ALA A 395 11.32 6.82 -6.79
N PHE A 396 12.11 5.77 -6.56
CA PHE A 396 12.10 5.02 -5.30
C PHE A 396 12.44 5.90 -4.09
N ALA A 397 13.45 6.77 -4.21
CA ALA A 397 13.75 7.75 -3.16
C ALA A 397 12.57 8.72 -2.94
N GLY A 398 11.92 9.17 -4.02
CA GLY A 398 10.68 9.96 -3.94
C GLY A 398 9.56 9.23 -3.20
N TRP A 399 9.33 7.96 -3.51
CA TRP A 399 8.31 7.15 -2.82
C TRP A 399 8.61 7.00 -1.33
N ALA A 400 9.85 6.72 -0.96
CA ALA A 400 10.27 6.63 0.44
C ALA A 400 10.03 7.97 1.19
N LEU A 401 10.39 9.09 0.57
CA LEU A 401 10.20 10.43 1.15
C LEU A 401 8.73 10.81 1.33
N ARG A 402 7.82 10.24 0.52
CA ARG A 402 6.37 10.50 0.61
C ARG A 402 5.67 9.72 1.71
N LEU A 403 6.29 8.69 2.27
CA LEU A 403 5.70 7.96 3.40
C LEU A 403 5.45 8.91 4.57
N PRO A 404 4.27 8.89 5.22
CA PRO A 404 3.84 9.95 6.15
C PRO A 404 4.85 10.27 7.24
N GLY A 405 5.41 9.28 7.92
CA GLY A 405 6.42 9.48 8.97
C GLY A 405 7.74 10.03 8.43
N VAL A 406 8.21 9.51 7.30
CA VAL A 406 9.45 9.95 6.65
C VAL A 406 9.31 11.37 6.14
N ARG A 407 8.20 11.68 5.46
CA ARG A 407 7.89 13.02 4.97
C ARG A 407 7.91 14.06 6.09
N TRP A 408 7.22 13.76 7.19
CA TRP A 408 7.14 14.65 8.34
C TRP A 408 8.53 14.92 8.92
N PHE A 409 9.31 13.85 9.16
CA PHE A 409 10.67 13.97 9.71
C PHE A 409 11.63 14.72 8.78
N ALA A 410 11.61 14.39 7.47
CA ALA A 410 12.44 15.07 6.48
C ALA A 410 12.08 16.54 6.35
N GLN A 411 10.78 16.91 6.41
CA GLN A 411 10.35 18.31 6.40
C GLN A 411 10.85 19.05 7.64
N LEU A 412 10.78 18.44 8.82
CA LEU A 412 11.29 18.99 10.06
C LEU A 412 12.81 19.29 9.97
N LEU A 413 13.57 18.34 9.42
CA LEU A 413 15.02 18.51 9.24
C LEU A 413 15.35 19.67 8.29
N ILE A 414 14.63 19.76 7.17
CA ILE A 414 14.83 20.84 6.20
C ILE A 414 14.48 22.18 6.81
N ASP A 415 13.38 22.28 7.56
CA ASP A 415 12.99 23.51 8.23
C ASP A 415 14.03 23.94 9.28
N ALA A 416 14.55 23.00 10.06
CA ALA A 416 15.62 23.24 11.02
C ALA A 416 16.96 23.65 10.38
N SER A 417 17.17 23.28 9.09
CA SER A 417 18.36 23.62 8.32
C SER A 417 18.24 24.92 7.52
N GLY A 418 17.25 25.76 7.80
CA GLY A 418 17.02 27.03 7.12
C GLY A 418 16.11 26.98 5.90
N GLY A 419 15.43 25.84 5.67
CA GLY A 419 14.42 25.67 4.63
C GLY A 419 12.99 26.01 5.07
N GLU A 420 12.85 26.82 6.13
CA GLU A 420 11.55 27.28 6.65
C GLU A 420 10.74 28.08 5.61
N PRO A 421 9.41 28.18 5.76
CA PRO A 421 8.56 28.88 4.81
C PRO A 421 8.96 30.35 4.69
N ARG A 422 9.21 30.82 3.47
CA ARG A 422 9.45 32.22 3.17
C ARG A 422 8.53 32.67 2.06
N ARG A 423 7.82 33.79 2.26
CA ARG A 423 6.94 34.35 1.24
C ARG A 423 7.75 34.79 0.02
N ILE A 424 7.42 34.22 -1.14
CA ILE A 424 8.02 34.55 -2.42
C ILE A 424 7.09 35.56 -3.09
N GLU A 425 7.56 36.77 -3.35
CA GLU A 425 6.75 37.82 -3.98
C GLU A 425 6.52 37.47 -5.47
N ILE A 426 5.31 37.70 -5.93
CA ILE A 426 4.94 37.47 -7.33
C ILE A 426 5.54 38.57 -8.19
N SER A 427 6.32 38.21 -9.18
CA SER A 427 6.84 39.14 -10.17
C SER A 427 5.84 39.21 -11.35
N HIS A 428 5.16 40.32 -11.52
CA HIS A 428 4.22 40.55 -12.61
C HIS A 428 4.88 40.74 -14.00
N VAL A 429 6.19 40.59 -14.10
CA VAL A 429 6.91 40.70 -15.38
C VAL A 429 7.12 39.30 -15.94
N PRO A 430 6.49 38.94 -17.08
CA PRO A 430 6.79 37.69 -17.74
C PRO A 430 8.20 37.75 -18.29
N HIS A 431 9.13 37.00 -17.74
CA HIS A 431 10.46 36.83 -18.29
C HIS A 431 10.38 35.88 -19.49
N PRO A 432 10.67 36.28 -20.74
CA PRO A 432 10.49 35.45 -21.93
C PRO A 432 11.42 34.22 -22.01
N SER A 433 12.38 34.08 -21.11
CA SER A 433 13.45 33.06 -21.19
C SER A 433 13.37 31.93 -20.16
N ALA A 434 12.25 31.76 -19.43
CA ALA A 434 12.20 30.90 -18.27
C ALA A 434 11.52 29.52 -18.49
N ILE A 435 11.00 29.23 -19.68
CA ILE A 435 10.47 27.88 -19.99
C ILE A 435 11.57 27.11 -20.73
N VAL A 436 12.49 26.53 -19.99
CA VAL A 436 13.36 25.49 -20.54
C VAL A 436 12.56 24.19 -20.50
N SER A 437 11.81 23.91 -21.57
CA SER A 437 11.34 22.56 -21.82
C SER A 437 12.56 21.72 -22.19
N LEU A 438 12.92 20.78 -21.35
CA LEU A 438 14.05 19.86 -21.57
C LEU A 438 13.94 19.06 -22.87
N ASP A 439 12.75 18.96 -23.46
CA ASP A 439 12.50 18.30 -24.74
C ASP A 439 13.08 19.08 -25.93
N THR A 440 13.24 20.41 -25.85
CA THR A 440 13.79 21.24 -26.94
C THR A 440 15.33 21.26 -26.94
N ALA A 441 15.97 21.07 -25.80
CA ALA A 441 17.44 21.07 -25.71
C ALA A 441 18.08 19.81 -26.32
N VAL A 442 17.34 18.68 -26.32
CA VAL A 442 17.82 17.43 -26.96
C VAL A 442 17.70 17.50 -28.48
N SER A 443 16.65 18.12 -29.01
CA SER A 443 16.50 18.30 -30.49
C SER A 443 17.56 19.24 -31.07
N ALA A 444 17.94 20.30 -30.36
CA ALA A 444 18.97 21.24 -30.84
C ALA A 444 20.38 20.62 -30.84
N ARG A 445 20.68 19.67 -29.94
CA ARG A 445 21.96 18.96 -29.90
C ARG A 445 22.12 17.88 -30.97
N ILE A 446 21.02 17.39 -31.57
CA ILE A 446 21.04 16.38 -32.61
C ILE A 446 21.22 17.04 -33.99
N GLU A 447 20.81 18.29 -34.18
CA GLU A 447 21.02 19.02 -35.43
C GLU A 447 22.46 19.54 -35.60
N ASP A 448 23.17 19.84 -34.52
CA ASP A 448 24.55 20.37 -34.60
C ASP A 448 25.64 19.28 -34.76
N SER A 449 25.25 18.01 -34.83
CA SER A 449 26.16 16.86 -34.99
C SER A 449 26.08 16.15 -36.35
N ARG A 450 25.45 16.75 -37.37
CA ARG A 450 25.51 16.21 -38.74
C ARG A 450 26.77 16.64 -39.43
N PRO A 451 27.66 15.73 -39.85
CA PRO A 451 28.82 16.10 -40.66
C PRO A 451 28.35 16.60 -42.02
N VAL A 452 28.79 17.79 -42.38
CA VAL A 452 28.62 18.36 -43.71
C VAL A 452 29.38 17.49 -44.72
N LEU A 453 28.72 16.57 -45.35
CA LEU A 453 29.21 15.87 -46.53
C LEU A 453 29.21 16.88 -47.69
N ARG A 454 30.36 17.53 -47.91
CA ARG A 454 30.66 18.27 -49.14
C ARG A 454 30.69 17.26 -50.30
N THR A 455 29.64 17.21 -51.10
CA THR A 455 29.63 16.56 -52.39
C THR A 455 30.46 17.39 -53.38
N ARG A 456 31.63 16.86 -53.71
CA ARG A 456 32.44 17.25 -54.83
C ARG A 456 31.74 16.78 -56.13
N ARG A 457 30.94 17.63 -56.74
CA ARG A 457 30.51 17.49 -58.14
C ARG A 457 30.46 18.90 -58.77
N ASP A 458 31.57 19.27 -59.32
CA ASP A 458 31.64 20.26 -60.43
C ASP A 458 33.08 20.29 -60.97
N ARG A 459 33.37 19.50 -61.95
CA ARG A 459 34.39 19.67 -62.95
C ARG A 459 34.33 18.48 -63.91
N GLN A 460 33.56 18.65 -64.99
CA GLN A 460 33.88 18.17 -66.34
C GLN A 460 32.70 18.47 -67.27
N GLN A 461 32.68 19.68 -67.76
CA GLN A 461 32.15 19.96 -69.09
C GLN A 461 33.21 20.78 -69.81
N GLY A 462 33.74 20.21 -70.87
CA GLY A 462 34.59 20.91 -71.77
C GLY A 462 35.23 19.99 -72.80
N SER A 463 34.77 20.11 -74.03
CA SER A 463 35.41 19.66 -75.30
C SER A 463 35.36 18.12 -75.56
N GLY A 464 34.83 17.70 -76.67
CA GLY A 464 35.06 17.99 -78.02
C GLY A 464 34.29 17.08 -78.98
N ARG A 465 33.91 17.67 -80.01
CA ARG A 465 33.40 17.11 -81.25
C ARG A 465 34.24 15.92 -81.78
N LEU A 466 33.65 14.91 -82.25
CA LEU A 466 33.54 14.35 -83.60
C LEU A 466 32.66 13.11 -83.54
#